data_2db1194cc58bf33e1b738f4d3a9c3101
#
_entry.id   2db1194cc58bf33e1b738f4d3a9c3101
#
_cell.length_a   1.000
_cell.length_b   1.000
_cell.length_c   1.000
_cell.angle_alpha   90.00
_cell.angle_beta   90.00
_cell.angle_gamma   90.00
#
_symmetry.space_group_name_H-M   'P 1'
#
loop_
_entity.id
_entity.type
_entity.pdbx_description
1 polymer ?
#
loop_
_entity_poly.entity_id
_entity_poly.type
_entity_poly.pdbx_seq_one_letter_code
_entity_poly.pdbx_strand_id
1 'polypeptide(L)' 'ISATADDIEYIRNGRALKNKNLKHGSLVILIYNDNEICAVGIADNDVIKLKKVFL' A
#
# COMPACT_ATOMS: atom_id res chain seq x y z
N ILE A 1 3.38 -6.36 -2.62
CA ILE A 1 2.14 -6.65 -3.38
C ILE A 1 1.99 -5.66 -4.53
N SER A 2 1.27 -6.07 -5.54
CA SER A 2 1.02 -5.20 -6.69
C SER A 2 -0.08 -4.20 -6.38
N ALA A 3 0.17 -2.93 -6.68
CA ALA A 3 -0.82 -1.86 -6.52
C ALA A 3 -1.67 -1.77 -7.80
N THR A 4 -2.97 -1.62 -7.62
CA THR A 4 -3.90 -1.37 -8.73
C THR A 4 -3.96 0.13 -9.04
N ALA A 5 -4.63 0.50 -10.13
CA ALA A 5 -4.84 1.91 -10.44
C ALA A 5 -5.61 2.63 -9.33
N ASP A 6 -6.59 1.96 -8.72
CA ASP A 6 -7.35 2.52 -7.58
C ASP A 6 -6.45 2.72 -6.37
N ASP A 7 -5.56 1.76 -6.10
CA ASP A 7 -4.59 1.88 -5.01
C ASP A 7 -3.70 3.10 -5.19
N ILE A 8 -3.21 3.32 -6.41
CA ILE A 8 -2.35 4.46 -6.72
C ILE A 8 -3.07 5.78 -6.43
N GLU A 9 -4.35 5.86 -6.79
CA GLU A 9 -5.15 7.05 -6.53
C GLU A 9 -5.30 7.31 -5.03
N TYR A 10 -5.55 6.26 -4.24
CA TYR A 10 -5.62 6.39 -2.78
C TYR A 10 -4.29 6.85 -2.19
N ILE A 11 -3.18 6.29 -2.67
CA ILE A 11 -1.85 6.66 -2.21
C ILE A 11 -1.56 8.14 -2.47
N ARG A 12 -1.89 8.61 -3.67
CA ARG A 12 -1.70 10.03 -4.02
C ARG A 12 -2.50 10.97 -3.15
N ASN A 13 -3.67 10.53 -2.69
CA ASN A 13 -4.55 11.32 -1.83
C ASN A 13 -4.24 11.15 -0.34
N GLY A 14 -3.20 10.41 0.00
CA GLY A 14 -2.80 10.18 1.38
C GLY A 14 -3.78 9.32 2.16
N ARG A 15 -4.57 8.49 1.49
CA ARG A 15 -5.56 7.62 2.12
C ARG A 15 -4.97 6.25 2.45
N ALA A 16 -5.45 5.66 3.53
CA ALA A 16 -5.13 4.28 3.86
C ALA A 16 -5.79 3.34 2.85
N LEU A 17 -5.08 2.29 2.47
CA LEU A 17 -5.61 1.26 1.58
C LEU A 17 -6.35 0.20 2.38
N LYS A 18 -7.27 -0.51 1.73
CA LYS A 18 -7.87 -1.69 2.32
C LYS A 18 -6.83 -2.80 2.45
N ASN A 19 -6.87 -3.51 3.57
CA ASN A 19 -6.02 -4.67 3.75
C ASN A 19 -6.43 -5.76 2.75
N LYS A 20 -5.44 -6.36 2.12
CA LYS A 20 -5.63 -7.41 1.11
C LYS A 20 -5.34 -8.79 1.72
N ASN A 21 -5.97 -9.09 2.84
CA ASN A 21 -5.81 -10.35 3.58
C ASN A 21 -4.40 -10.55 4.15
N LEU A 22 -3.72 -9.46 4.43
CA LEU A 22 -2.40 -9.51 5.04
C LEU A 22 -2.52 -9.59 6.55
N LYS A 23 -1.59 -10.29 7.17
CA LYS A 23 -1.58 -10.43 8.62
C LYS A 23 -1.29 -9.08 9.29
N HIS A 24 -2.01 -8.77 10.36
CA HIS A 24 -1.79 -7.57 11.15
C HIS A 24 -0.33 -7.44 11.57
N GLY A 25 0.25 -6.28 11.38
CA GLY A 25 1.64 -5.99 11.70
C GLY A 25 2.65 -6.33 10.61
N SER A 26 2.19 -6.90 9.49
CA SER A 26 3.08 -7.24 8.37
C SER A 26 3.58 -5.99 7.67
N LEU A 27 4.86 -5.98 7.33
CA LEU A 27 5.43 -4.96 6.46
C LEU A 27 4.92 -5.18 5.03
N VAL A 28 4.44 -4.11 4.41
CA VAL A 28 3.85 -4.17 3.08
C VAL A 28 4.65 -3.28 2.14
N ILE A 29 5.10 -3.86 1.03
CA ILE A 29 5.74 -3.11 -0.05
C ILE A 29 4.80 -3.12 -1.24
N LEU A 30 4.40 -1.94 -1.70
CA LEU A 30 3.50 -1.78 -2.83
C LEU A 30 4.31 -1.50 -4.09
N ILE A 31 4.09 -2.32 -5.11
CA ILE A 31 4.82 -2.27 -6.36
C ILE A 31 3.85 -1.89 -7.48
N TYR A 32 4.28 -0.98 -8.34
CA TYR A 32 3.53 -0.54 -9.50
C TYR A 32 4.41 -0.64 -10.74
N ASN A 33 3.83 -0.94 -11.90
CA ASN A 33 4.58 -1.12 -13.16
C ASN A 33 5.72 -2.15 -13.04
N ASP A 34 5.39 -3.31 -12.50
CA ASP A 34 6.22 -4.50 -12.39
C ASP A 34 7.41 -4.37 -11.42
N ASN A 35 8.11 -3.25 -11.38
CA ASN A 35 9.34 -3.15 -10.59
C ASN A 35 9.49 -1.88 -9.78
N GLU A 36 8.53 -0.97 -9.84
CA GLU A 36 8.65 0.29 -9.12
C GLU A 36 7.95 0.23 -7.77
N ILE A 37 8.69 0.50 -6.71
CA ILE A 37 8.10 0.62 -5.37
C ILE A 37 7.40 1.97 -5.29
N CYS A 38 6.08 1.96 -5.06
CA CYS A 38 5.32 3.20 -4.95
C CYS A 38 5.04 3.60 -3.50
N ALA A 39 5.02 2.66 -2.58
CA ALA A 39 4.80 2.96 -1.17
C ALA A 39 5.22 1.79 -0.29
N VAL A 40 5.48 2.10 0.98
CA VAL A 40 5.75 1.11 2.03
C VAL A 40 4.79 1.40 3.18
N GLY A 41 4.22 0.35 3.75
CA GLY A 41 3.29 0.49 4.85
C GLY A 41 3.27 -0.71 5.76
N ILE A 42 2.31 -0.71 6.67
CA ILE A 42 2.11 -1.80 7.62
C ILE A 42 0.63 -2.18 7.60
N ALA A 43 0.35 -3.47 7.51
CA ALA A 43 -1.01 -3.97 7.61
C ALA A 43 -1.53 -3.78 9.04
N ASP A 44 -2.71 -3.17 9.19
CA ASP A 44 -3.33 -2.89 10.47
C ASP A 44 -4.82 -3.23 10.39
N ASN A 45 -5.17 -4.43 10.80
CA ASN A 45 -6.54 -4.96 10.73
C ASN A 45 -7.12 -4.85 9.32
N ASP A 46 -8.03 -3.92 9.10
CA ASP A 46 -8.75 -3.79 7.82
C ASP A 46 -8.07 -2.87 6.82
N VAL A 47 -6.96 -2.23 7.20
CA VAL A 47 -6.31 -1.23 6.36
C VAL A 47 -4.81 -1.45 6.29
N ILE A 48 -4.18 -0.83 5.30
CA ILE A 48 -2.72 -0.71 5.21
C ILE A 48 -2.38 0.74 5.51
N LYS A 49 -1.66 0.97 6.60
CA LYS A 49 -1.19 2.30 6.96
C LYS A 49 0.11 2.59 6.21
N LEU A 50 0.10 3.60 5.39
CA LEU A 50 1.28 3.98 4.61
C LEU A 50 2.29 4.66 5.51
N LYS A 51 3.55 4.24 5.41
CA LYS A 51 4.67 4.81 6.16
C LYS A 51 5.50 5.74 5.30
N LYS A 52 5.67 5.40 4.02
CA LYS A 52 6.41 6.21 3.08
C LYS A 52 5.83 6.04 1.69
N VAL A 53 5.70 7.14 0.97
CA VAL A 53 5.17 7.16 -0.38
C VAL A 53 6.25 7.70 -1.31
N PHE A 54 6.42 7.01 -2.44
CA PHE A 54 7.45 7.35 -3.44
C PHE A 54 6.86 7.96 -4.72
N LEU A 55 5.58 8.23 -4.72
CA LEU A 55 4.90 8.84 -5.87
C LEU A 55 4.98 10.36 -5.85
#